data_ddfe48d9c419a123d7849afb74f82a3b
#
_entry.id   ddfe48d9c419a123d7849afb74f82a3b
#
_cell.length_a   1.000
_cell.length_b   1.000
_cell.length_c   1.000
_cell.angle_alpha   90.00
_cell.angle_beta   90.00
_cell.angle_gamma   90.00
#
_symmetry.space_group_name_H-M   'P 1'
#
loop_
_entity.id
_entity.type
_entity.pdbx_description
1 polymer ?
#
loop_
_entity_poly.entity_id
_entity_poly.type
_entity_poly.pdbx_seq_one_letter_code
_entity_poly.pdbx_strand_id
1 'polypeptide(L)'
;MEKKRIRDFGIVPGRVKTGKRNAITDVPGVLVGHCTVNMEENHTGVTVIVPGPDNAFAHHYTAAAYVHNGFGKSAGLVQVEELGILETPIALTNTLNVGKVWDALVDIVIEQCQHDGLEPMSINPVVGECNDCRINQIQKRAVGEKEVRQAFAAAAEEFEEGDVGAGTGTICYGMKGGIGSASRVICIGEKEYTIGVLV
;
A
#
# COMPACT_ATOMS: atom_id res chain seq x y z
N MET A 1 17.04 -13.97 12.90
CA MET A 1 16.30 -13.47 14.08
C MET A 1 14.83 -13.38 13.72
N GLU A 2 13.94 -13.95 14.52
CA GLU A 2 12.50 -13.84 14.30
C GLU A 2 12.05 -12.38 14.42
N LYS A 3 11.32 -11.87 13.41
CA LYS A 3 10.78 -10.51 13.44
C LYS A 3 9.67 -10.45 14.49
N LYS A 4 9.81 -9.59 15.50
CA LYS A 4 8.83 -9.43 16.57
C LYS A 4 8.05 -8.13 16.40
N ARG A 5 6.74 -8.19 16.58
CA ARG A 5 5.85 -7.03 16.66
C ARG A 5 5.87 -6.48 18.09
N ILE A 6 5.50 -5.20 18.26
CA ILE A 6 5.48 -4.55 19.58
C ILE A 6 4.65 -5.33 20.61
N ARG A 7 3.60 -6.00 20.18
CA ARG A 7 2.74 -6.82 21.04
C ARG A 7 3.39 -8.10 21.55
N ASP A 8 4.41 -8.62 20.86
CA ASP A 8 5.18 -9.79 21.31
C ASP A 8 6.04 -9.45 22.54
N PHE A 9 6.18 -8.14 22.82
CA PHE A 9 6.78 -7.59 24.02
C PHE A 9 5.74 -7.24 25.11
N GLY A 10 4.48 -7.65 24.95
CA GLY A 10 3.40 -7.38 25.90
C GLY A 10 2.82 -5.95 25.82
N ILE A 11 3.24 -5.15 24.83
CA ILE A 11 2.73 -3.78 24.65
C ILE A 11 1.54 -3.83 23.69
N VAL A 12 0.33 -3.58 24.23
CA VAL A 12 -0.93 -3.57 23.47
C VAL A 12 -1.48 -2.14 23.43
N PRO A 13 -1.30 -1.40 22.31
CA PRO A 13 -1.83 -0.05 22.18
C PRO A 13 -3.37 -0.04 22.09
N GLY A 14 -4.00 0.86 22.85
CA GLY A 14 -5.44 1.10 22.78
C GLY A 14 -6.27 0.10 23.59
N ARG A 15 -7.60 0.32 23.56
CA ARG A 15 -8.58 -0.46 24.34
C ARG A 15 -9.59 -1.20 23.47
N VAL A 16 -9.61 -0.91 22.16
CA VAL A 16 -10.56 -1.50 21.23
C VAL A 16 -10.03 -2.86 20.74
N LYS A 17 -10.92 -3.85 20.67
CA LYS A 17 -10.61 -5.20 20.20
C LYS A 17 -9.95 -5.18 18.82
N THR A 18 -8.91 -5.97 18.63
CA THR A 18 -8.28 -6.17 17.32
C THR A 18 -9.06 -7.17 16.48
N GLY A 19 -8.93 -7.11 15.17
CA GLY A 19 -9.32 -8.21 14.28
C GLY A 19 -8.43 -9.45 14.50
N LYS A 20 -8.68 -10.48 13.73
CA LYS A 20 -8.06 -11.82 13.88
C LYS A 20 -6.53 -11.77 13.69
N ARG A 21 -6.06 -11.07 12.65
CA ARG A 21 -4.62 -10.93 12.33
C ARG A 21 -4.02 -9.67 12.96
N ASN A 22 -4.89 -8.75 13.38
CA ASN A 22 -4.55 -7.38 13.72
C ASN A 22 -3.72 -6.72 12.60
N ALA A 23 -4.20 -6.80 11.38
CA ALA A 23 -3.62 -6.26 10.17
C ALA A 23 -4.71 -5.61 9.31
N ILE A 24 -4.32 -4.80 8.33
CA ILE A 24 -5.25 -4.16 7.38
C ILE A 24 -6.12 -5.22 6.68
N THR A 25 -5.60 -6.40 6.45
CA THR A 25 -6.27 -7.53 5.81
C THR A 25 -7.35 -8.22 6.67
N ASP A 26 -7.60 -7.73 7.87
CA ASP A 26 -8.83 -8.08 8.60
C ASP A 26 -10.06 -7.38 8.02
N VAL A 27 -9.88 -6.34 7.19
CA VAL A 27 -10.93 -5.77 6.35
C VAL A 27 -11.18 -6.74 5.20
N PRO A 28 -12.41 -7.27 5.04
CA PRO A 28 -12.69 -8.30 4.05
C PRO A 28 -12.31 -7.90 2.63
N GLY A 29 -11.57 -8.77 1.95
CA GLY A 29 -11.12 -8.59 0.57
C GLY A 29 -9.87 -7.72 0.39
N VAL A 30 -9.39 -7.04 1.42
CA VAL A 30 -8.13 -6.30 1.34
C VAL A 30 -6.95 -7.26 1.35
N LEU A 31 -6.05 -7.09 0.38
CA LEU A 31 -4.82 -7.86 0.25
C LEU A 31 -3.61 -6.93 0.19
N VAL A 32 -2.46 -7.41 0.62
CA VAL A 32 -1.19 -6.66 0.58
C VAL A 32 -0.10 -7.54 -0.01
N GLY A 33 0.67 -6.99 -0.94
CA GLY A 33 1.82 -7.67 -1.51
C GLY A 33 3.04 -6.78 -1.62
N HIS A 34 4.21 -7.39 -1.61
CA HIS A 34 5.49 -6.69 -1.64
C HIS A 34 6.40 -7.23 -2.72
N CYS A 35 7.19 -6.33 -3.32
CA CYS A 35 8.44 -6.66 -3.99
C CYS A 35 9.56 -5.85 -3.35
N THR A 36 10.50 -6.54 -2.73
CA THR A 36 11.66 -5.93 -2.05
C THR A 36 12.86 -5.95 -2.99
N VAL A 37 13.50 -4.81 -3.16
CA VAL A 37 14.76 -4.64 -3.87
C VAL A 37 15.85 -4.33 -2.85
N ASN A 38 16.58 -5.36 -2.45
CA ASN A 38 17.62 -5.27 -1.42
C ASN A 38 18.91 -5.90 -1.95
N MET A 39 19.62 -5.18 -2.82
CA MET A 39 20.84 -5.63 -3.48
C MET A 39 21.85 -4.50 -3.53
N GLU A 40 23.11 -4.77 -3.11
CA GLU A 40 24.22 -3.82 -3.13
C GLU A 40 23.85 -2.49 -2.46
N GLU A 41 23.68 -1.44 -3.27
CA GLU A 41 23.37 -0.08 -2.85
C GLU A 41 21.85 0.25 -2.98
N ASN A 42 21.03 -0.71 -3.40
CA ASN A 42 19.58 -0.55 -3.52
C ASN A 42 18.88 -1.18 -2.30
N HIS A 43 18.28 -0.33 -1.47
CA HIS A 43 17.46 -0.71 -0.32
C HIS A 43 16.10 -0.04 -0.45
N THR A 44 15.23 -0.63 -1.26
CA THR A 44 13.94 -0.04 -1.65
C THR A 44 12.93 -1.13 -1.99
N GLY A 45 11.79 -0.75 -2.55
CA GLY A 45 10.78 -1.68 -3.02
C GLY A 45 9.46 -1.02 -3.31
N VAL A 46 8.46 -1.85 -3.53
CA VAL A 46 7.07 -1.45 -3.72
C VAL A 46 6.15 -2.34 -2.91
N THR A 47 5.13 -1.72 -2.34
CA THR A 47 4.02 -2.39 -1.65
C THR A 47 2.75 -2.07 -2.41
N VAL A 48 1.96 -3.09 -2.76
CA VAL A 48 0.66 -2.94 -3.40
C VAL A 48 -0.43 -3.34 -2.42
N ILE A 49 -1.46 -2.51 -2.31
CA ILE A 49 -2.68 -2.76 -1.54
C ILE A 49 -3.84 -2.94 -2.53
N VAL A 50 -4.44 -4.12 -2.56
CA VAL A 50 -5.70 -4.38 -3.27
C VAL A 50 -6.82 -4.01 -2.31
N PRO A 51 -7.71 -3.05 -2.66
CA PRO A 51 -8.65 -2.46 -1.70
C PRO A 51 -9.86 -3.35 -1.37
N GLY A 52 -10.08 -4.40 -2.13
CA GLY A 52 -11.22 -5.30 -1.95
C GLY A 52 -11.27 -6.40 -3.00
N PRO A 53 -12.31 -7.26 -2.97
CA PRO A 53 -12.39 -8.46 -3.80
C PRO A 53 -12.71 -8.19 -5.28
N ASP A 54 -13.29 -7.03 -5.58
CA ASP A 54 -13.77 -6.70 -6.90
C ASP A 54 -12.73 -5.91 -7.70
N ASN A 55 -12.88 -5.87 -9.02
CA ASN A 55 -12.16 -4.93 -9.86
C ASN A 55 -12.54 -3.50 -9.46
N ALA A 56 -11.59 -2.77 -8.86
CA ALA A 56 -11.82 -1.43 -8.33
C ALA A 56 -12.25 -0.42 -9.40
N PHE A 57 -11.89 -0.65 -10.67
CA PHE A 57 -12.30 0.18 -11.79
C PHE A 57 -13.79 -0.04 -12.14
N ALA A 58 -14.25 -1.28 -12.07
CA ALA A 58 -15.67 -1.61 -12.31
C ALA A 58 -16.56 -1.23 -11.11
N HIS A 59 -16.03 -1.33 -9.90
CA HIS A 59 -16.74 -1.14 -8.63
C HIS A 59 -15.93 -0.20 -7.72
N HIS A 60 -16.05 1.10 -7.96
CA HIS A 60 -15.31 2.11 -7.22
C HIS A 60 -15.51 2.00 -5.71
N TYR A 61 -14.42 2.10 -4.95
CA TYR A 61 -14.47 2.18 -3.49
C TYR A 61 -14.59 3.64 -3.06
N THR A 62 -15.42 3.91 -2.04
CA THR A 62 -15.47 5.25 -1.42
C THR A 62 -14.11 5.54 -0.79
N ALA A 63 -13.57 6.71 -1.11
CA ALA A 63 -12.23 7.11 -0.68
C ALA A 63 -12.16 8.59 -0.31
N ALA A 64 -11.18 8.93 0.51
CA ALA A 64 -10.81 10.30 0.82
C ALA A 64 -9.30 10.42 0.90
N ALA A 65 -8.77 11.58 0.55
CA ALA A 65 -7.35 11.88 0.65
C ALA A 65 -7.14 13.08 1.57
N TYR A 66 -6.02 13.08 2.30
CA TYR A 66 -5.56 14.21 3.08
C TYR A 66 -4.06 14.38 2.92
N VAL A 67 -3.64 15.55 2.45
CA VAL A 67 -2.23 15.88 2.26
C VAL A 67 -1.75 16.66 3.47
N HIS A 68 -1.04 15.98 4.38
CA HIS A 68 -0.41 16.63 5.54
C HIS A 68 0.84 17.43 5.14
N ASN A 69 1.60 16.95 4.16
CA ASN A 69 2.82 17.57 3.68
C ASN A 69 2.87 17.56 2.14
N GLY A 70 2.62 18.70 1.53
CA GLY A 70 2.60 18.86 0.07
C GLY A 70 3.98 18.78 -0.62
N PHE A 71 5.08 18.57 0.11
CA PHE A 71 6.39 18.31 -0.48
C PHE A 71 6.49 16.90 -1.09
N GLY A 72 5.68 15.95 -0.64
CA GLY A 72 5.55 14.62 -1.22
C GLY A 72 5.18 14.64 -2.71
N LYS A 73 5.56 13.58 -3.43
CA LYS A 73 5.34 13.42 -4.87
C LYS A 73 4.25 12.37 -5.17
N SER A 74 3.37 12.11 -4.20
CA SER A 74 2.25 11.17 -4.37
C SER A 74 1.38 11.53 -5.56
N ALA A 75 0.85 10.55 -6.26
CA ALA A 75 0.02 10.72 -7.44
C ALA A 75 -1.40 10.17 -7.21
N GLY A 76 -2.37 10.66 -7.99
CA GLY A 76 -3.75 10.17 -8.00
C GLY A 76 -4.66 10.78 -6.92
N LEU A 77 -4.14 11.56 -5.98
CA LEU A 77 -4.91 12.07 -4.84
C LEU A 77 -5.94 13.14 -5.21
N VAL A 78 -5.71 13.92 -6.27
CA VAL A 78 -6.61 15.02 -6.69
C VAL A 78 -7.98 14.47 -7.06
N GLN A 79 -8.05 13.40 -7.86
CA GLN A 79 -9.33 12.79 -8.22
C GLN A 79 -10.02 12.15 -6.99
N VAL A 80 -9.26 11.52 -6.10
CA VAL A 80 -9.80 10.98 -4.85
C VAL A 80 -10.41 12.08 -3.98
N GLU A 81 -9.74 13.23 -3.87
CA GLU A 81 -10.23 14.37 -3.09
C GLU A 81 -11.48 14.99 -3.70
N GLU A 82 -11.55 15.12 -5.03
CA GLU A 82 -12.67 15.74 -5.73
C GLU A 82 -13.88 14.82 -5.86
N LEU A 83 -13.66 13.57 -6.27
CA LEU A 83 -14.76 12.63 -6.58
C LEU A 83 -15.10 11.68 -5.43
N GLY A 84 -14.25 11.56 -4.43
CA GLY A 84 -14.49 10.66 -3.30
C GLY A 84 -14.41 9.17 -3.63
N ILE A 85 -13.71 8.80 -4.72
CA ILE A 85 -13.60 7.42 -5.21
C ILE A 85 -12.16 6.96 -5.39
N LEU A 86 -11.95 5.66 -5.22
CA LEU A 86 -10.75 4.92 -5.59
C LEU A 86 -11.12 3.88 -6.64
N GLU A 87 -10.40 3.88 -7.77
CA GLU A 87 -10.67 3.01 -8.92
C GLU A 87 -9.51 2.08 -9.29
N THR A 88 -8.47 2.03 -8.47
CA THR A 88 -7.28 1.19 -8.70
C THR A 88 -6.78 0.57 -7.40
N PRO A 89 -5.90 -0.44 -7.45
CA PRO A 89 -5.01 -0.74 -6.33
C PRO A 89 -4.21 0.49 -5.92
N ILE A 90 -3.78 0.54 -4.66
CA ILE A 90 -2.87 1.59 -4.15
C ILE A 90 -1.46 1.01 -4.13
N ALA A 91 -0.47 1.77 -4.60
CA ALA A 91 0.93 1.40 -4.43
C ALA A 91 1.68 2.39 -3.53
N LEU A 92 2.65 1.86 -2.78
CA LEU A 92 3.61 2.63 -2.00
C LEU A 92 5.01 2.36 -2.55
N THR A 93 5.83 3.39 -2.73
CA THR A 93 7.20 3.25 -3.25
C THR A 93 8.08 4.41 -2.80
N ASN A 94 9.27 4.55 -3.37
CA ASN A 94 10.12 5.71 -3.13
C ASN A 94 9.80 6.89 -4.08
N THR A 95 10.21 8.08 -3.66
CA THR A 95 9.91 9.35 -4.31
C THR A 95 10.20 9.37 -5.83
N LEU A 96 11.36 8.86 -6.26
CA LEU A 96 11.74 8.95 -7.69
C LEU A 96 11.14 7.85 -8.57
N ASN A 97 10.46 6.87 -7.97
CA ASN A 97 9.81 5.79 -8.72
C ASN A 97 8.29 5.98 -8.89
N VAL A 98 7.70 6.99 -8.26
CA VAL A 98 6.24 7.24 -8.34
C VAL A 98 5.70 7.14 -9.77
N GLY A 99 6.34 7.82 -10.74
CA GLY A 99 5.88 7.80 -12.14
C GLY A 99 5.94 6.42 -12.80
N LYS A 100 7.00 5.62 -12.55
CA LYS A 100 7.11 4.26 -13.07
C LYS A 100 6.07 3.30 -12.45
N VAL A 101 5.84 3.46 -11.16
CA VAL A 101 4.86 2.65 -10.42
C VAL A 101 3.44 3.01 -10.84
N TRP A 102 3.18 4.29 -11.06
CA TRP A 102 1.91 4.80 -11.58
C TRP A 102 1.60 4.20 -12.96
N ASP A 103 2.56 4.25 -13.88
CA ASP A 103 2.46 3.70 -15.23
C ASP A 103 2.18 2.18 -15.22
N ALA A 104 2.92 1.44 -14.39
CA ALA A 104 2.70 0.00 -14.21
C ALA A 104 1.31 -0.35 -13.63
N LEU A 105 0.76 0.50 -12.77
CA LEU A 105 -0.61 0.29 -12.27
C LEU A 105 -1.66 0.54 -13.37
N VAL A 106 -1.41 1.48 -14.30
CA VAL A 106 -2.27 1.69 -15.48
C VAL A 106 -2.37 0.39 -16.27
N ASP A 107 -1.23 -0.24 -16.59
CA ASP A 107 -1.19 -1.48 -17.36
C ASP A 107 -1.93 -2.62 -16.65
N ILE A 108 -1.72 -2.78 -15.34
CA ILE A 108 -2.41 -3.81 -14.54
C ILE A 108 -3.94 -3.59 -14.58
N VAL A 109 -4.41 -2.36 -14.44
CA VAL A 109 -5.84 -2.06 -14.47
C VAL A 109 -6.44 -2.25 -15.86
N ILE A 110 -5.70 -1.90 -16.93
CA ILE A 110 -6.10 -2.18 -18.32
C ILE A 110 -6.30 -3.69 -18.51
N GLU A 111 -5.35 -4.51 -18.07
CA GLU A 111 -5.42 -5.97 -18.17
C GLU A 111 -6.61 -6.54 -17.39
N GLN A 112 -6.85 -6.04 -16.17
CA GLN A 112 -8.03 -6.43 -15.38
C GLN A 112 -9.33 -6.06 -16.09
N CYS A 113 -9.43 -4.84 -16.63
CA CYS A 113 -10.58 -4.39 -17.38
C CYS A 113 -10.82 -5.21 -18.64
N GLN A 114 -9.78 -5.53 -19.40
CA GLN A 114 -9.87 -6.39 -20.60
C GLN A 114 -10.38 -7.78 -20.26
N HIS A 115 -9.90 -8.37 -19.15
CA HIS A 115 -10.39 -9.65 -18.65
C HIS A 115 -11.90 -9.60 -18.34
N ASP A 116 -12.38 -8.47 -17.82
CA ASP A 116 -13.77 -8.26 -17.43
C ASP A 116 -14.64 -7.70 -18.59
N GLY A 117 -14.07 -7.56 -19.80
CA GLY A 117 -14.78 -7.04 -20.99
C GLY A 117 -15.04 -5.53 -20.94
N LEU A 118 -14.24 -4.79 -20.18
CA LEU A 118 -14.32 -3.33 -20.04
C LEU A 118 -13.23 -2.63 -20.85
N GLU A 119 -13.55 -1.44 -21.36
CA GLU A 119 -12.60 -0.57 -22.07
C GLU A 119 -12.41 0.74 -21.29
N PRO A 120 -11.37 0.83 -20.44
CA PRO A 120 -11.12 2.05 -19.67
C PRO A 120 -10.62 3.17 -20.59
N MET A 121 -11.27 4.33 -20.56
CA MET A 121 -10.88 5.53 -21.31
C MET A 121 -9.96 6.46 -20.48
N SER A 122 -9.93 6.27 -19.19
CA SER A 122 -9.12 7.03 -18.23
C SER A 122 -8.93 6.17 -17.00
N ILE A 123 -7.77 6.21 -16.38
CA ILE A 123 -7.44 5.47 -15.14
C ILE A 123 -6.64 6.41 -14.24
N ASN A 124 -6.99 6.45 -12.96
CA ASN A 124 -6.30 7.28 -11.96
C ASN A 124 -5.64 6.43 -10.87
N PRO A 125 -4.44 5.88 -11.11
CA PRO A 125 -3.70 5.15 -10.09
C PRO A 125 -3.31 6.02 -8.90
N VAL A 126 -3.44 5.45 -7.71
CA VAL A 126 -3.00 6.09 -6.47
C VAL A 126 -1.65 5.52 -6.04
N VAL A 127 -0.64 6.39 -5.99
CA VAL A 127 0.71 6.03 -5.56
C VAL A 127 1.17 6.95 -4.44
N GLY A 128 1.39 6.38 -3.25
CA GLY A 128 2.03 7.04 -2.12
C GLY A 128 3.54 6.88 -2.15
N GLU A 129 4.29 7.80 -1.49
CA GLU A 129 5.74 7.74 -1.50
C GLU A 129 6.39 8.08 -0.17
N CYS A 130 7.60 7.55 0.02
CA CYS A 130 8.49 7.93 1.10
C CYS A 130 9.92 8.03 0.56
N ASN A 131 10.61 9.12 0.87
CA ASN A 131 11.98 9.31 0.39
C ASN A 131 12.97 8.41 1.14
N ASP A 132 13.63 7.52 0.41
CA ASP A 132 14.56 6.52 0.93
C ASP A 132 16.05 6.83 0.66
N CYS A 133 16.37 8.04 0.18
CA CYS A 133 17.71 8.42 -0.29
C CYS A 133 18.83 8.32 0.76
N ARG A 134 18.51 8.16 2.05
CA ARG A 134 19.52 8.03 3.11
C ARG A 134 20.21 6.67 3.13
N ILE A 135 19.50 5.62 2.66
CA ILE A 135 20.01 4.25 2.67
C ILE A 135 19.89 3.56 1.31
N ASN A 136 19.22 4.20 0.35
CA ASN A 136 19.03 3.72 -1.01
C ASN A 136 19.68 4.68 -2.01
N GLN A 137 20.36 4.18 -3.02
CA GLN A 137 20.76 4.98 -4.18
C GLN A 137 19.52 5.30 -5.04
N ILE A 138 18.70 6.23 -4.58
CA ILE A 138 17.39 6.56 -5.14
C ILE A 138 17.43 6.93 -6.63
N GLN A 139 18.56 7.49 -7.11
CA GLN A 139 18.76 7.89 -8.50
C GLN A 139 18.79 6.70 -9.47
N LYS A 140 19.11 5.50 -9.00
CA LYS A 140 19.06 4.27 -9.81
C LYS A 140 17.65 3.89 -10.22
N ARG A 141 16.63 4.40 -9.50
CA ARG A 141 15.22 4.17 -9.80
C ARG A 141 14.92 2.68 -10.03
N ALA A 142 15.34 1.86 -9.06
CA ALA A 142 15.39 0.40 -9.17
C ALA A 142 14.02 -0.29 -9.13
N VAL A 143 12.94 0.43 -8.84
CA VAL A 143 11.57 -0.10 -8.89
C VAL A 143 10.90 0.33 -10.20
N GLY A 144 10.29 -0.61 -10.89
CA GLY A 144 9.55 -0.39 -12.12
C GLY A 144 8.42 -1.39 -12.31
N GLU A 145 7.96 -1.58 -13.54
CA GLU A 145 6.84 -2.44 -13.90
C GLU A 145 6.98 -3.86 -13.34
N LYS A 146 8.16 -4.48 -13.51
CA LYS A 146 8.42 -5.85 -13.03
C LYS A 146 8.16 -5.99 -11.53
N GLU A 147 8.68 -5.07 -10.73
CA GLU A 147 8.55 -5.08 -9.27
C GLU A 147 7.11 -4.83 -8.83
N VAL A 148 6.38 -3.95 -9.54
CA VAL A 148 4.95 -3.69 -9.28
C VAL A 148 4.11 -4.93 -9.58
N ARG A 149 4.33 -5.59 -10.74
CA ARG A 149 3.64 -6.83 -11.10
C ARG A 149 3.92 -7.95 -10.10
N GLN A 150 5.16 -8.09 -9.62
CA GLN A 150 5.53 -9.05 -8.60
C GLN A 150 4.81 -8.78 -7.27
N ALA A 151 4.77 -7.52 -6.84
CA ALA A 151 4.06 -7.13 -5.62
C ALA A 151 2.55 -7.38 -5.75
N PHE A 152 1.95 -7.04 -6.90
CA PHE A 152 0.54 -7.29 -7.17
C PHE A 152 0.21 -8.78 -7.16
N ALA A 153 1.01 -9.60 -7.82
CA ALA A 153 0.83 -11.06 -7.85
C ALA A 153 1.06 -11.74 -6.48
N ALA A 154 1.87 -11.13 -5.61
CA ALA A 154 2.12 -11.60 -4.25
C ALA A 154 1.08 -11.13 -3.23
N ALA A 155 0.07 -10.35 -3.64
CA ALA A 155 -0.93 -9.81 -2.72
C ALA A 155 -1.76 -10.92 -2.06
N ALA A 156 -1.76 -10.93 -0.73
CA ALA A 156 -2.43 -11.95 0.08
C ALA A 156 -2.93 -11.36 1.41
N GLU A 157 -3.77 -12.11 2.10
CA GLU A 157 -4.20 -11.75 3.46
C GLU A 157 -3.06 -11.87 4.49
N GLU A 158 -2.16 -12.83 4.30
CA GLU A 158 -0.94 -13.01 5.10
C GLU A 158 0.22 -12.33 4.36
N PHE A 159 0.81 -11.30 4.96
CA PHE A 159 1.91 -10.55 4.39
C PHE A 159 2.96 -10.19 5.45
N GLU A 160 4.17 -9.91 5.03
CA GLU A 160 5.26 -9.51 5.92
C GLU A 160 5.15 -8.04 6.32
N GLU A 161 5.62 -7.72 7.53
CA GLU A 161 5.78 -6.35 8.04
C GLU A 161 7.27 -6.02 8.25
N GLY A 162 7.58 -4.74 8.42
CA GLY A 162 8.92 -4.25 8.70
C GLY A 162 9.70 -3.91 7.44
N ASP A 163 10.87 -4.47 7.30
CA ASP A 163 11.87 -4.17 6.26
C ASP A 163 11.55 -4.91 4.95
N VAL A 164 10.40 -4.60 4.36
CA VAL A 164 9.88 -5.24 3.14
C VAL A 164 9.21 -4.23 2.23
N GLY A 165 9.19 -4.51 0.92
CA GLY A 165 8.54 -3.66 -0.06
C GLY A 165 8.98 -2.20 0.04
N ALA A 166 8.04 -1.27 0.03
CA ALA A 166 8.30 0.16 0.19
C ALA A 166 8.95 0.50 1.54
N GLY A 167 8.75 -0.33 2.57
CA GLY A 167 9.36 -0.15 3.89
C GLY A 167 10.85 -0.39 3.96
N THR A 168 11.45 -1.05 2.93
CA THR A 168 12.87 -1.43 2.93
C THR A 168 13.80 -0.23 3.08
N GLY A 169 13.52 0.87 2.38
CA GLY A 169 14.33 2.10 2.46
C GLY A 169 13.82 3.12 3.46
N THR A 170 12.72 2.87 4.16
CA THR A 170 12.04 3.86 4.99
C THR A 170 12.80 4.21 6.25
N ILE A 171 12.93 5.51 6.51
CA ILE A 171 13.42 6.08 7.77
C ILE A 171 12.32 6.95 8.36
N CYS A 172 12.04 6.75 9.65
CA CYS A 172 11.02 7.47 10.39
C CYS A 172 11.59 7.95 11.73
N TYR A 173 11.44 9.24 12.03
CA TYR A 173 12.00 9.87 13.25
C TYR A 173 13.49 9.60 13.47
N GLY A 174 14.28 9.52 12.40
CA GLY A 174 15.73 9.24 12.48
C GLY A 174 16.12 7.77 12.72
N MET A 175 15.14 6.88 12.80
CA MET A 175 15.33 5.43 12.97
C MET A 175 14.89 4.68 11.70
N LYS A 176 15.36 3.43 11.55
CA LYS A 176 14.86 2.56 10.49
C LYS A 176 13.37 2.33 10.68
N GLY A 177 12.60 2.70 9.67
CA GLY A 177 11.16 2.44 9.58
C GLY A 177 10.86 1.13 8.85
N GLY A 178 9.62 0.96 8.42
CA GLY A 178 9.16 -0.22 7.70
C GLY A 178 7.65 -0.26 7.57
N ILE A 179 7.14 -1.28 6.92
CA ILE A 179 5.71 -1.53 6.83
C ILE A 179 5.18 -1.94 8.21
N GLY A 180 4.11 -1.30 8.64
CA GLY A 180 3.38 -1.67 9.84
C GLY A 180 1.89 -1.77 9.58
N SER A 181 1.21 -2.65 10.31
CA SER A 181 -0.22 -2.83 10.14
C SER A 181 -0.94 -3.11 11.46
N ALA A 182 -2.20 -2.72 11.51
CA ALA A 182 -3.08 -3.01 12.64
C ALA A 182 -4.55 -2.99 12.20
N SER A 183 -5.42 -3.59 13.02
CA SER A 183 -6.87 -3.47 12.87
C SER A 183 -7.58 -3.26 14.20
N ARG A 184 -8.80 -2.74 14.11
CA ARG A 184 -9.73 -2.61 15.25
C ARG A 184 -11.12 -2.96 14.80
N VAL A 185 -11.85 -3.67 15.68
CA VAL A 185 -13.26 -4.00 15.47
C VAL A 185 -14.10 -3.10 16.37
N ILE A 186 -15.00 -2.35 15.75
CA ILE A 186 -15.91 -1.42 16.45
C ILE A 186 -17.36 -1.81 16.17
N CYS A 187 -18.23 -1.55 17.15
CA CYS A 187 -19.67 -1.72 16.99
C CYS A 187 -20.33 -0.36 16.79
N ILE A 188 -21.18 -0.24 15.77
CA ILE A 188 -22.04 0.92 15.55
C ILE A 188 -23.48 0.40 15.50
N GLY A 189 -24.23 0.64 16.56
CA GLY A 189 -25.51 -0.05 16.79
C GLY A 189 -25.27 -1.55 16.96
N GLU A 190 -25.98 -2.36 16.19
CA GLU A 190 -25.87 -3.83 16.21
C GLU A 190 -24.88 -4.40 15.19
N LYS A 191 -24.19 -3.55 14.44
CA LYS A 191 -23.27 -3.98 13.38
C LYS A 191 -21.82 -3.82 13.81
N GLU A 192 -21.01 -4.84 13.55
CA GLU A 192 -19.56 -4.79 13.67
C GLU A 192 -18.91 -4.25 12.38
N TYR A 193 -17.91 -3.41 12.54
CA TYR A 193 -17.09 -2.86 11.47
C TYR A 193 -15.63 -3.06 11.80
N THR A 194 -14.84 -3.42 10.79
CA THR A 194 -13.39 -3.55 10.91
C THR A 194 -12.71 -2.33 10.31
N ILE A 195 -11.86 -1.67 11.09
CA ILE A 195 -10.97 -0.61 10.64
C ILE A 195 -9.58 -1.22 10.47
N GLY A 196 -9.03 -1.18 9.28
CA GLY A 196 -7.67 -1.63 8.98
C GLY A 196 -6.76 -0.43 8.70
N VAL A 197 -5.51 -0.51 9.13
CA VAL A 197 -4.46 0.50 8.91
C VAL A 197 -3.21 -0.17 8.39
N LEU A 198 -2.58 0.42 7.39
CA LEU A 198 -1.23 0.14 6.93
C LEU A 198 -0.42 1.45 6.93
N VAL A 199 0.81 1.38 7.40
CA VAL A 199 1.75 2.50 7.44
C VAL A 199 3.10 2.11 6.87
#